data_401e50731719d552a4ec8d3b37e24e52
#
_entry.id   401e50731719d552a4ec8d3b37e24e52
#
_cell.length_a   1.000
_cell.length_b   1.000
_cell.length_c   1.000
_cell.angle_alpha   90.00
_cell.angle_beta   90.00
_cell.angle_gamma   90.00
#
_symmetry.space_group_name_H-M   'P 1'
#
loop_
_entity.id
_entity.type
_entity.pdbx_description
1 polymer ?
#
loop_
_entity_poly.entity_id
_entity_poly.type
_entity_poly.pdbx_seq_one_letter_code
_entity_poly.pdbx_strand_id
1 'polypeptide(L)'
;MKKSAYSIVLSDEVVEAIDAMAYSMNTSRSNLINQILAEKVSLMTPEKRMKDIFDRIEQLVDKHFQLLDQPSDAMMSIKSPLKFKYKPTIKYSVELFRNFEGCVGKLKISFRTQSSRLIDCINQFFDFWQRLENKYLSELFKNGVPWDINYVNFTREFYSPRNLTLSDEEIANAIGAYINMIDQCIKIFFDNLDNPDAQAEKIEMTYREYLKKGLLIL
;
A
#
# COMPACT_ATOMS: atom_id res chain seq x y z
N MET A 1 -11.39 -7.13 17.41
CA MET A 1 -12.65 -7.07 18.21
C MET A 1 -13.29 -8.45 18.28
N LYS A 2 -13.76 -8.86 19.48
CA LYS A 2 -14.53 -10.10 19.66
C LYS A 2 -15.94 -9.89 19.11
N LYS A 3 -16.44 -10.80 18.27
CA LYS A 3 -17.81 -10.74 17.70
C LYS A 3 -18.71 -11.72 18.46
N SER A 4 -19.96 -11.31 18.70
CA SER A 4 -21.01 -12.13 19.29
C SER A 4 -22.22 -12.15 18.37
N ALA A 5 -22.97 -13.24 18.34
CA ALA A 5 -24.19 -13.33 17.52
C ALA A 5 -25.37 -12.74 18.30
N TYR A 6 -26.15 -11.89 17.62
CA TYR A 6 -27.42 -11.33 18.13
C TYR A 6 -28.49 -11.50 17.07
N SER A 7 -29.71 -11.76 17.51
CA SER A 7 -30.90 -11.77 16.64
C SER A 7 -31.57 -10.42 16.68
N ILE A 8 -31.83 -9.84 15.50
CA ILE A 8 -32.60 -8.60 15.32
C ILE A 8 -33.75 -8.85 14.36
N VAL A 9 -34.86 -8.17 14.55
CA VAL A 9 -35.99 -8.17 13.61
C VAL A 9 -35.95 -6.86 12.83
N LEU A 10 -35.98 -6.94 11.53
CA LEU A 10 -35.97 -5.82 10.60
C LEU A 10 -37.18 -5.94 9.66
N SER A 11 -37.69 -4.82 9.13
CA SER A 11 -38.71 -4.86 8.08
C SER A 11 -38.08 -5.36 6.75
N ASP A 12 -38.89 -5.93 5.89
CA ASP A 12 -38.42 -6.49 4.61
C ASP A 12 -37.80 -5.39 3.73
N GLU A 13 -38.36 -4.17 3.74
CA GLU A 13 -37.82 -3.04 2.97
C GLU A 13 -36.37 -2.66 3.45
N VAL A 14 -36.10 -2.74 4.76
CA VAL A 14 -34.78 -2.46 5.31
C VAL A 14 -33.80 -3.58 4.90
N VAL A 15 -34.26 -4.84 4.92
CA VAL A 15 -33.44 -5.98 4.51
C VAL A 15 -33.06 -5.87 3.04
N GLU A 16 -34.01 -5.57 2.16
CA GLU A 16 -33.77 -5.39 0.72
C GLU A 16 -32.81 -4.23 0.44
N ALA A 17 -32.97 -3.09 1.13
CA ALA A 17 -32.07 -1.95 0.99
C ALA A 17 -30.63 -2.28 1.45
N ILE A 18 -30.49 -3.00 2.57
CA ILE A 18 -29.20 -3.44 3.06
C ILE A 18 -28.54 -4.44 2.10
N ASP A 19 -29.30 -5.35 1.50
CA ASP A 19 -28.79 -6.32 0.53
C ASP A 19 -28.26 -5.63 -0.72
N ALA A 20 -29.01 -4.67 -1.25
CA ALA A 20 -28.60 -3.88 -2.41
C ALA A 20 -27.29 -3.09 -2.11
N MET A 21 -27.23 -2.45 -0.94
CA MET A 21 -26.01 -1.74 -0.52
C MET A 21 -24.83 -2.70 -0.31
N ALA A 22 -25.02 -3.83 0.36
CA ALA A 22 -23.96 -4.80 0.61
C ALA A 22 -23.39 -5.35 -0.70
N TYR A 23 -24.26 -5.62 -1.68
CA TYR A 23 -23.86 -6.03 -3.03
C TYR A 23 -23.02 -4.94 -3.73
N SER A 24 -23.48 -3.68 -3.73
CA SER A 24 -22.75 -2.57 -4.36
C SER A 24 -21.40 -2.28 -3.70
N MET A 25 -21.28 -2.51 -2.39
CA MET A 25 -20.06 -2.32 -1.61
C MET A 25 -19.18 -3.58 -1.54
N ASN A 26 -19.54 -4.65 -2.25
CA ASN A 26 -18.83 -5.94 -2.24
C ASN A 26 -18.56 -6.48 -0.81
N THR A 27 -19.56 -6.36 0.08
CA THR A 27 -19.49 -6.80 1.47
C THR A 27 -20.68 -7.68 1.84
N SER A 28 -20.64 -8.34 3.01
CA SER A 28 -21.77 -9.14 3.49
C SER A 28 -22.80 -8.27 4.22
N ARG A 29 -24.09 -8.68 4.19
CA ARG A 29 -25.17 -8.05 4.97
C ARG A 29 -24.78 -7.84 6.43
N SER A 30 -24.28 -8.88 7.09
CA SER A 30 -23.90 -8.82 8.53
C SER A 30 -22.77 -7.82 8.78
N ASN A 31 -21.82 -7.70 7.86
CA ASN A 31 -20.71 -6.76 7.99
C ASN A 31 -21.21 -5.32 7.79
N LEU A 32 -22.08 -5.08 6.80
CA LEU A 32 -22.69 -3.77 6.57
C LEU A 32 -23.55 -3.31 7.75
N ILE A 33 -24.41 -4.18 8.28
CA ILE A 33 -25.21 -3.87 9.49
C ILE A 33 -24.29 -3.49 10.67
N ASN A 34 -23.22 -4.25 10.88
CA ASN A 34 -22.27 -3.95 11.96
C ASN A 34 -21.58 -2.58 11.73
N GLN A 35 -21.23 -2.23 10.49
CA GLN A 35 -20.64 -0.92 10.17
C GLN A 35 -21.62 0.21 10.43
N ILE A 36 -22.87 0.10 9.96
CA ILE A 36 -23.92 1.10 10.17
C ILE A 36 -24.17 1.32 11.67
N LEU A 37 -24.32 0.23 12.42
CA LEU A 37 -24.55 0.32 13.87
C LEU A 37 -23.33 0.92 14.61
N ALA A 38 -22.12 0.51 14.25
CA ALA A 38 -20.91 1.06 14.84
C ALA A 38 -20.77 2.56 14.56
N GLU A 39 -21.07 3.00 13.34
CA GLU A 39 -21.07 4.41 12.97
C GLU A 39 -22.08 5.20 13.80
N LYS A 40 -23.31 4.67 13.97
CA LYS A 40 -24.35 5.31 14.74
C LYS A 40 -24.01 5.51 16.22
N VAL A 41 -23.22 4.59 16.79
CA VAL A 41 -22.74 4.68 18.19
C VAL A 41 -21.30 5.21 18.29
N SER A 42 -20.77 5.79 17.23
CA SER A 42 -19.42 6.38 17.15
C SER A 42 -18.28 5.42 17.52
N LEU A 43 -18.43 4.14 17.20
CA LEU A 43 -17.40 3.14 17.37
C LEU A 43 -16.58 2.99 16.08
N MET A 44 -15.24 3.05 16.21
CA MET A 44 -14.33 2.80 15.11
C MET A 44 -14.21 1.30 14.83
N THR A 45 -14.67 0.84 13.67
CA THR A 45 -14.45 -0.54 13.22
C THR A 45 -13.10 -0.66 12.48
N PRO A 46 -12.48 -1.86 12.45
CA PRO A 46 -11.27 -2.05 11.65
C PRO A 46 -11.46 -1.70 10.17
N GLU A 47 -12.62 -2.02 9.61
CA GLU A 47 -12.97 -1.73 8.23
C GLU A 47 -13.03 -0.22 7.97
N LYS A 48 -13.71 0.54 8.83
CA LYS A 48 -13.76 2.00 8.74
C LYS A 48 -12.37 2.60 8.91
N ARG A 49 -11.59 2.11 9.87
CA ARG A 49 -10.22 2.55 10.10
C ARG A 49 -9.35 2.39 8.84
N MET A 50 -9.40 1.21 8.21
CA MET A 50 -8.64 0.95 6.98
C MET A 50 -9.08 1.86 5.84
N LYS A 51 -10.40 2.07 5.69
CA LYS A 51 -10.94 3.00 4.70
C LYS A 51 -10.44 4.43 4.92
N ASP A 52 -10.52 4.94 6.15
CA ASP A 52 -10.05 6.30 6.48
C ASP A 52 -8.54 6.46 6.17
N ILE A 53 -7.72 5.42 6.40
CA ILE A 53 -6.31 5.41 6.02
C ILE A 53 -6.15 5.46 4.50
N PHE A 54 -6.90 4.65 3.74
CA PHE A 54 -6.83 4.65 2.28
C PHE A 54 -7.29 5.96 1.65
N ASP A 55 -8.38 6.56 2.14
CA ASP A 55 -8.86 7.87 1.70
C ASP A 55 -7.80 8.96 1.89
N ARG A 56 -7.00 8.88 2.97
CA ARG A 56 -5.85 9.77 3.19
C ARG A 56 -4.68 9.47 2.27
N ILE A 57 -4.33 8.20 2.05
CA ILE A 57 -3.27 7.81 1.10
C ILE A 57 -3.59 8.34 -0.29
N GLU A 58 -4.84 8.23 -0.74
CA GLU A 58 -5.29 8.76 -2.03
C GLU A 58 -5.05 10.26 -2.18
N GLN A 59 -5.24 11.03 -1.09
CA GLN A 59 -4.98 12.47 -1.08
C GLN A 59 -3.48 12.82 -1.06
N LEU A 60 -2.63 11.92 -0.58
CA LEU A 60 -1.20 12.13 -0.39
C LEU A 60 -0.36 11.69 -1.60
N VAL A 61 -0.86 10.75 -2.40
CA VAL A 61 -0.15 10.32 -3.60
C VAL A 61 -0.25 11.36 -4.70
N ASP A 62 0.80 11.44 -5.53
CA ASP A 62 0.91 12.43 -6.59
C ASP A 62 -0.22 12.29 -7.62
N LYS A 63 -0.61 13.40 -8.24
CA LYS A 63 -1.73 13.49 -9.22
C LYS A 63 -1.59 12.60 -10.45
N HIS A 64 -0.41 12.07 -10.75
CA HIS A 64 -0.22 11.15 -11.86
C HIS A 64 -0.67 9.72 -11.57
N PHE A 65 -0.92 9.37 -10.30
CA PHE A 65 -1.52 8.10 -9.93
C PHE A 65 -3.01 8.06 -10.30
N GLN A 66 -3.45 6.90 -10.72
CA GLN A 66 -4.87 6.62 -11.00
C GLN A 66 -5.36 5.54 -10.06
N LEU A 67 -6.43 5.82 -9.32
CA LEU A 67 -7.08 4.84 -8.46
C LEU A 67 -7.68 3.72 -9.31
N LEU A 68 -7.59 2.49 -8.82
CA LEU A 68 -8.25 1.33 -9.38
C LEU A 68 -9.38 0.90 -8.45
N ASP A 69 -10.37 0.18 -9.00
CA ASP A 69 -11.46 -0.38 -8.21
C ASP A 69 -10.89 -1.19 -7.03
N GLN A 70 -11.43 -0.94 -5.84
CA GLN A 70 -10.97 -1.57 -4.62
C GLN A 70 -11.62 -2.96 -4.49
N PRO A 71 -10.84 -4.03 -4.43
CA PRO A 71 -11.38 -5.39 -4.32
C PRO A 71 -11.94 -5.71 -2.93
N SER A 72 -11.55 -4.95 -1.91
CA SER A 72 -12.01 -5.12 -0.52
C SER A 72 -11.67 -3.89 0.34
N ASP A 73 -12.33 -3.78 1.51
CA ASP A 73 -12.06 -2.71 2.50
C ASP A 73 -10.62 -2.73 3.05
N ALA A 74 -9.90 -3.83 2.88
CA ALA A 74 -8.53 -4.00 3.37
C ALA A 74 -7.45 -3.77 2.31
N MET A 75 -7.83 -3.47 1.06
CA MET A 75 -6.89 -3.35 -0.05
C MET A 75 -7.23 -2.15 -0.94
N MET A 76 -6.23 -1.31 -1.18
CA MET A 76 -6.25 -0.22 -2.14
C MET A 76 -5.27 -0.49 -3.28
N SER A 77 -5.61 -0.13 -4.50
CA SER A 77 -4.72 -0.25 -5.65
C SER A 77 -4.70 1.05 -6.46
N ILE A 78 -3.50 1.48 -6.81
CA ILE A 78 -3.25 2.63 -7.70
C ILE A 78 -2.28 2.22 -8.81
N LYS A 79 -2.30 2.94 -9.91
CA LYS A 79 -1.36 2.74 -11.02
C LYS A 79 -0.69 4.03 -11.43
N SER A 80 0.57 3.91 -11.87
CA SER A 80 1.40 4.99 -12.39
C SER A 80 1.92 4.62 -13.78
N PRO A 81 2.01 5.58 -14.74
CA PRO A 81 2.59 5.33 -16.04
C PRO A 81 4.12 5.27 -15.97
N LEU A 82 4.72 4.36 -16.75
CA LEU A 82 6.17 4.27 -16.90
C LEU A 82 6.59 4.71 -18.32
N LYS A 83 7.60 5.56 -18.43
CA LYS A 83 8.22 5.94 -19.70
C LYS A 83 9.13 4.82 -20.20
N PHE A 84 8.55 3.88 -20.90
CA PHE A 84 9.27 2.79 -21.56
C PHE A 84 8.53 2.40 -22.85
N LYS A 85 9.16 1.58 -23.72
CA LYS A 85 8.51 1.09 -24.93
C LYS A 85 7.15 0.46 -24.58
N TYR A 86 6.10 0.81 -25.33
CA TYR A 86 4.70 0.40 -25.12
C TYR A 86 4.02 0.98 -23.87
N LYS A 87 4.61 1.99 -23.21
CA LYS A 87 4.05 2.71 -22.06
C LYS A 87 3.43 1.78 -21.01
N PRO A 88 4.21 0.86 -20.42
CA PRO A 88 3.69 -0.02 -19.40
C PRO A 88 3.23 0.77 -18.18
N THR A 89 2.39 0.16 -17.35
CA THR A 89 1.95 0.75 -16.09
C THR A 89 2.50 -0.05 -14.91
N ILE A 90 2.83 0.67 -13.84
CA ILE A 90 3.19 0.11 -12.55
C ILE A 90 1.92 0.10 -11.70
N LYS A 91 1.58 -1.05 -11.13
CA LYS A 91 0.49 -1.17 -10.16
C LYS A 91 1.06 -1.29 -8.76
N TYR A 92 0.57 -0.44 -7.87
CA TYR A 92 0.84 -0.45 -6.43
C TYR A 92 -0.41 -0.93 -5.73
N SER A 93 -0.32 -1.98 -4.93
CA SER A 93 -1.42 -2.52 -4.14
C SER A 93 -1.01 -2.53 -2.68
N VAL A 94 -1.70 -1.74 -1.86
CA VAL A 94 -1.53 -1.70 -0.41
C VAL A 94 -2.59 -2.57 0.22
N GLU A 95 -2.16 -3.51 1.05
CA GLU A 95 -3.04 -4.31 1.91
C GLU A 95 -2.73 -3.95 3.36
N LEU A 96 -3.75 -3.53 4.12
CA LEU A 96 -3.67 -3.26 5.54
C LEU A 96 -4.16 -4.46 6.34
N PHE A 97 -3.51 -4.75 7.45
CA PHE A 97 -3.92 -5.83 8.35
C PHE A 97 -4.88 -5.28 9.40
N ARG A 98 -5.86 -6.10 9.82
CA ARG A 98 -6.85 -5.70 10.83
C ARG A 98 -6.23 -5.44 12.21
N ASN A 99 -5.13 -6.12 12.50
CA ASN A 99 -4.36 -5.93 13.72
C ASN A 99 -2.98 -5.37 13.34
N PHE A 100 -2.65 -4.20 13.87
CA PHE A 100 -1.40 -3.48 13.57
C PHE A 100 -0.29 -3.81 14.60
N GLU A 101 -0.41 -4.88 15.35
CA GLU A 101 0.64 -5.34 16.26
C GLU A 101 1.87 -5.82 15.46
N GLY A 102 2.85 -4.95 15.32
CA GLY A 102 4.06 -5.20 14.55
C GLY A 102 3.89 -4.88 13.07
N CYS A 103 3.37 -5.81 12.27
CA CYS A 103 3.16 -5.59 10.84
C CYS A 103 1.84 -4.85 10.59
N VAL A 104 1.93 -3.68 9.96
CA VAL A 104 0.79 -2.81 9.64
C VAL A 104 0.08 -3.27 8.37
N GLY A 105 0.85 -3.78 7.42
CA GLY A 105 0.37 -4.17 6.12
C GLY A 105 1.50 -4.45 5.15
N LYS A 106 1.19 -4.53 3.87
CA LYS A 106 2.18 -4.75 2.81
C LYS A 106 1.87 -3.94 1.56
N LEU A 107 2.92 -3.57 0.85
CA LEU A 107 2.87 -2.99 -0.48
C LEU A 107 3.33 -4.03 -1.50
N LYS A 108 2.50 -4.30 -2.50
CA LYS A 108 2.87 -5.07 -3.68
C LYS A 108 2.99 -4.14 -4.88
N ILE A 109 4.16 -4.16 -5.52
CA ILE A 109 4.42 -3.47 -6.79
C ILE A 109 4.45 -4.51 -7.89
N SER A 110 3.70 -4.28 -8.97
CA SER A 110 3.61 -5.22 -10.07
C SER A 110 3.58 -4.53 -11.43
N PHE A 111 4.12 -5.23 -12.44
CA PHE A 111 4.18 -4.76 -13.82
C PHE A 111 3.47 -5.77 -14.72
N ARG A 112 2.57 -5.26 -15.56
CA ARG A 112 1.93 -6.10 -16.59
C ARG A 112 2.72 -6.02 -17.88
N THR A 113 3.63 -6.99 -18.11
CA THR A 113 4.49 -7.03 -19.29
C THR A 113 4.82 -8.46 -19.71
N GLN A 114 5.11 -8.63 -21.01
CA GLN A 114 5.70 -9.83 -21.59
C GLN A 114 7.07 -9.53 -22.24
N SER A 115 7.55 -8.28 -22.11
CA SER A 115 8.83 -7.86 -22.65
C SER A 115 9.97 -8.36 -21.76
N SER A 116 10.80 -9.30 -22.26
CA SER A 116 11.98 -9.78 -21.53
C SER A 116 12.89 -8.65 -21.11
N ARG A 117 13.19 -7.70 -22.01
CA ARG A 117 14.01 -6.54 -21.69
C ARG A 117 13.45 -5.71 -20.54
N LEU A 118 12.13 -5.51 -20.48
CA LEU A 118 11.51 -4.77 -19.38
C LEU A 118 11.60 -5.57 -18.08
N ILE A 119 11.37 -6.87 -18.14
CA ILE A 119 11.50 -7.78 -16.98
C ILE A 119 12.93 -7.73 -16.43
N ASP A 120 13.94 -7.77 -17.29
CA ASP A 120 15.36 -7.68 -16.87
C ASP A 120 15.65 -6.34 -16.17
N CYS A 121 15.18 -5.23 -16.74
CA CYS A 121 15.33 -3.91 -16.11
C CYS A 121 14.60 -3.82 -14.76
N ILE A 122 13.40 -4.39 -14.63
CA ILE A 122 12.64 -4.44 -13.37
C ILE A 122 13.41 -5.22 -12.31
N ASN A 123 13.93 -6.39 -12.67
CA ASN A 123 14.73 -7.21 -11.74
C ASN A 123 16.00 -6.49 -11.30
N GLN A 124 16.72 -5.84 -12.23
CA GLN A 124 17.89 -5.02 -11.91
C GLN A 124 17.56 -3.88 -10.95
N PHE A 125 16.41 -3.20 -11.15
CA PHE A 125 15.96 -2.17 -10.21
C PHE A 125 15.72 -2.74 -8.82
N PHE A 126 14.99 -3.85 -8.69
CA PHE A 126 14.67 -4.41 -7.37
C PHE A 126 15.88 -5.02 -6.68
N ASP A 127 16.83 -5.60 -7.41
CA ASP A 127 18.11 -6.04 -6.86
C ASP A 127 18.94 -4.86 -6.32
N PHE A 128 18.94 -3.74 -7.03
CA PHE A 128 19.54 -2.51 -6.56
C PHE A 128 18.81 -1.95 -5.34
N TRP A 129 17.48 -1.92 -5.38
CA TRP A 129 16.63 -1.42 -4.32
C TRP A 129 16.82 -2.18 -3.00
N GLN A 130 16.86 -3.50 -3.05
CA GLN A 130 17.14 -4.33 -1.87
C GLN A 130 18.49 -3.99 -1.23
N ARG A 131 19.52 -3.83 -2.04
CA ARG A 131 20.83 -3.43 -1.53
C ARG A 131 20.83 -2.06 -0.91
N LEU A 132 20.08 -1.13 -1.49
CA LEU A 132 19.92 0.22 -0.97
C LEU A 132 19.18 0.22 0.37
N GLU A 133 18.01 -0.43 0.46
CA GLU A 133 17.27 -0.53 1.73
C GLU A 133 18.11 -1.25 2.80
N ASN A 134 18.76 -2.35 2.48
CA ASN A 134 19.64 -3.03 3.44
C ASN A 134 20.76 -2.14 3.95
N LYS A 135 21.37 -1.32 3.09
CA LYS A 135 22.42 -0.37 3.49
C LYS A 135 21.98 0.57 4.61
N TYR A 136 20.71 1.01 4.58
CA TYR A 136 20.20 2.02 5.50
C TYR A 136 19.35 1.45 6.64
N LEU A 137 18.74 0.28 6.46
CA LEU A 137 17.77 -0.29 7.40
C LEU A 137 18.23 -1.58 8.10
N SER A 138 19.43 -2.12 7.79
CA SER A 138 19.92 -3.39 8.35
C SER A 138 20.01 -3.40 9.89
N GLU A 139 20.29 -2.26 10.50
CA GLU A 139 20.35 -2.15 11.96
C GLU A 139 18.96 -2.28 12.64
N LEU A 140 17.89 -1.99 11.90
CA LEU A 140 16.51 -2.01 12.38
C LEU A 140 15.87 -3.40 12.21
N PHE A 141 16.40 -4.20 11.28
CA PHE A 141 15.91 -5.55 10.97
C PHE A 141 16.97 -6.61 11.18
N LYS A 142 16.88 -7.38 12.27
CA LYS A 142 17.85 -8.44 12.58
C LYS A 142 18.00 -9.51 11.49
N ASN A 143 16.93 -9.76 10.74
CA ASN A 143 16.87 -10.78 9.69
C ASN A 143 16.86 -10.16 8.28
N GLY A 144 17.25 -8.89 8.14
CA GLY A 144 17.12 -8.13 6.90
C GLY A 144 15.73 -7.52 6.72
N VAL A 145 15.63 -6.60 5.78
CA VAL A 145 14.36 -5.96 5.43
C VAL A 145 13.43 -6.98 4.77
N PRO A 146 12.15 -7.08 5.17
CA PRO A 146 11.24 -8.11 4.67
C PRO A 146 10.70 -7.79 3.28
N TRP A 147 11.32 -8.37 2.25
CA TRP A 147 10.83 -8.35 0.87
C TRP A 147 10.58 -9.75 0.34
N ASP A 148 9.70 -9.82 -0.66
CA ASP A 148 9.55 -10.96 -1.54
C ASP A 148 9.56 -10.48 -2.99
N ILE A 149 10.41 -11.09 -3.81
CA ILE A 149 10.52 -10.82 -5.24
C ILE A 149 10.11 -12.08 -5.99
N ASN A 150 9.12 -11.94 -6.85
CA ASN A 150 8.67 -13.02 -7.71
C ASN A 150 8.42 -12.46 -9.12
N TYR A 151 9.38 -12.69 -10.04
CA TYR A 151 9.36 -12.23 -11.43
C TYR A 151 9.20 -10.70 -11.54
N VAL A 152 7.98 -10.24 -11.84
CA VAL A 152 7.60 -8.84 -12.02
C VAL A 152 6.83 -8.28 -10.83
N ASN A 153 6.88 -8.98 -9.71
CA ASN A 153 6.23 -8.56 -8.47
C ASN A 153 7.29 -8.35 -7.38
N PHE A 154 7.18 -7.25 -6.70
CA PHE A 154 7.94 -6.94 -5.49
C PHE A 154 6.95 -6.71 -4.37
N THR A 155 7.12 -7.37 -3.23
CA THR A 155 6.28 -7.19 -2.04
C THR A 155 7.14 -6.74 -0.87
N ARG A 156 6.73 -5.69 -0.18
CA ARG A 156 7.38 -5.10 0.98
C ARG A 156 6.39 -5.06 2.13
N GLU A 157 6.74 -5.68 3.26
CA GLU A 157 5.95 -5.57 4.48
C GLU A 157 6.30 -4.29 5.24
N PHE A 158 5.30 -3.69 5.87
CA PHE A 158 5.43 -2.48 6.66
C PHE A 158 5.30 -2.79 8.16
N TYR A 159 6.32 -2.41 8.92
CA TYR A 159 6.37 -2.62 10.36
C TYR A 159 6.30 -1.28 11.09
N SER A 160 5.47 -1.23 12.14
CA SER A 160 5.51 -0.14 13.10
C SER A 160 6.77 -0.25 13.95
N PRO A 161 7.50 0.84 14.22
CA PRO A 161 8.62 0.83 15.14
C PRO A 161 8.18 0.29 16.51
N ARG A 162 9.05 -0.52 17.14
CA ARG A 162 8.75 -1.10 18.45
C ARG A 162 8.45 0.03 19.46
N ASN A 163 7.35 -0.12 20.19
CA ASN A 163 6.88 0.79 21.23
C ASN A 163 6.22 2.10 20.75
N LEU A 164 5.88 2.26 19.47
CA LEU A 164 5.08 3.36 18.98
C LEU A 164 3.68 2.89 18.59
N THR A 165 2.66 3.50 19.17
CA THR A 165 1.29 3.38 18.67
C THR A 165 1.07 4.52 17.66
N LEU A 166 1.11 4.18 16.37
CA LEU A 166 0.90 5.15 15.31
C LEU A 166 -0.59 5.46 15.16
N SER A 167 -0.89 6.74 14.96
CA SER A 167 -2.21 7.17 14.51
C SER A 167 -2.46 6.75 13.07
N ASP A 168 -3.74 6.71 12.67
CA ASP A 168 -4.13 6.37 11.30
C ASP A 168 -3.57 7.37 10.29
N GLU A 169 -3.44 8.64 10.70
CA GLU A 169 -2.82 9.69 9.90
C GLU A 169 -1.31 9.46 9.69
N GLU A 170 -0.58 9.09 10.72
CA GLU A 170 0.85 8.76 10.62
C GLU A 170 1.09 7.54 9.73
N ILE A 171 0.23 6.53 9.82
CA ILE A 171 0.28 5.35 8.94
C ILE A 171 0.05 5.75 7.49
N ALA A 172 -1.00 6.54 7.21
CA ALA A 172 -1.32 6.99 5.86
C ALA A 172 -0.18 7.84 5.27
N ASN A 173 0.36 8.78 6.05
CA ASN A 173 1.46 9.65 5.64
C ASN A 173 2.72 8.84 5.30
N ALA A 174 3.06 7.86 6.13
CA ALA A 174 4.25 7.03 5.92
C ALA A 174 4.11 6.14 4.67
N ILE A 175 2.97 5.47 4.48
CA ILE A 175 2.71 4.62 3.31
C ILE A 175 2.65 5.47 2.04
N GLY A 176 1.93 6.59 2.03
CA GLY A 176 1.85 7.50 0.90
C GLY A 176 3.20 8.08 0.50
N ALA A 177 4.02 8.50 1.47
CA ALA A 177 5.37 8.98 1.23
C ALA A 177 6.29 7.89 0.64
N TYR A 178 6.19 6.64 1.14
CA TYR A 178 6.95 5.53 0.59
C TYR A 178 6.56 5.22 -0.86
N ILE A 179 5.26 5.22 -1.18
CA ILE A 179 4.77 4.99 -2.55
C ILE A 179 5.30 6.07 -3.50
N ASN A 180 5.18 7.35 -3.14
CA ASN A 180 5.68 8.45 -3.96
C ASN A 180 7.19 8.35 -4.19
N MET A 181 7.94 8.04 -3.14
CA MET A 181 9.40 7.90 -3.19
C MET A 181 9.83 6.75 -4.08
N ILE A 182 9.27 5.54 -3.91
CA ILE A 182 9.67 4.38 -4.72
C ILE A 182 9.24 4.53 -6.20
N ASP A 183 8.08 5.14 -6.48
CA ASP A 183 7.63 5.44 -7.84
C ASP A 183 8.59 6.42 -8.52
N GLN A 184 9.01 7.46 -7.80
CA GLN A 184 10.03 8.40 -8.28
C GLN A 184 11.36 7.69 -8.56
N CYS A 185 11.83 6.82 -7.67
CA CYS A 185 13.06 6.05 -7.84
C CYS A 185 13.00 5.10 -9.05
N ILE A 186 11.85 4.41 -9.25
CA ILE A 186 11.63 3.59 -10.45
C ILE A 186 11.73 4.48 -11.71
N LYS A 187 11.10 5.64 -11.75
CA LYS A 187 11.16 6.56 -12.90
C LYS A 187 12.58 7.07 -13.17
N ILE A 188 13.31 7.44 -12.11
CA ILE A 188 14.72 7.82 -12.22
C ILE A 188 15.54 6.69 -12.83
N PHE A 189 15.32 5.45 -12.40
CA PHE A 189 16.00 4.29 -12.94
C PHE A 189 15.76 4.14 -14.44
N PHE A 190 14.52 4.18 -14.89
CA PHE A 190 14.16 4.01 -16.29
C PHE A 190 14.53 5.21 -17.17
N ASP A 191 14.58 6.43 -16.65
CA ASP A 191 15.00 7.62 -17.36
C ASP A 191 16.54 7.71 -17.54
N ASN A 192 17.33 6.89 -16.80
CA ASN A 192 18.80 6.94 -16.82
C ASN A 192 19.45 5.57 -17.11
N LEU A 193 18.81 4.71 -17.90
CA LEU A 193 19.33 3.36 -18.22
C LEU A 193 20.71 3.38 -18.91
N ASP A 194 21.04 4.44 -19.60
CA ASP A 194 22.33 4.60 -20.32
C ASP A 194 23.46 5.16 -19.43
N ASN A 195 23.16 5.53 -18.16
CA ASN A 195 24.12 6.07 -17.21
C ASN A 195 23.91 5.52 -15.80
N PRO A 196 24.37 4.27 -15.52
CA PRO A 196 24.11 3.59 -14.25
C PRO A 196 24.66 4.31 -13.01
N ASP A 197 25.79 5.00 -13.10
CA ASP A 197 26.40 5.70 -11.96
C ASP A 197 25.54 6.90 -11.54
N ALA A 198 25.17 7.75 -12.48
CA ALA A 198 24.29 8.88 -12.22
C ALA A 198 22.88 8.44 -11.79
N GLN A 199 22.41 7.31 -12.31
CA GLN A 199 21.16 6.67 -11.90
C GLN A 199 21.19 6.28 -10.41
N ALA A 200 22.22 5.54 -10.00
CA ALA A 200 22.39 5.07 -8.62
C ALA A 200 22.51 6.24 -7.63
N GLU A 201 23.30 7.26 -7.96
CA GLU A 201 23.47 8.45 -7.12
C GLU A 201 22.16 9.20 -6.93
N LYS A 202 21.40 9.44 -8.00
CA LYS A 202 20.09 10.14 -7.91
C LYS A 202 19.08 9.35 -7.06
N ILE A 203 19.01 8.03 -7.24
CA ILE A 203 18.09 7.18 -6.47
C ILE A 203 18.49 7.20 -4.99
N GLU A 204 19.78 7.04 -4.68
CA GLU A 204 20.26 7.07 -3.30
C GLU A 204 20.00 8.45 -2.65
N MET A 205 20.19 9.54 -3.37
CA MET A 205 19.88 10.88 -2.88
C MET A 205 18.38 11.03 -2.55
N THR A 206 17.51 10.60 -3.46
CA THR A 206 16.04 10.61 -3.24
C THR A 206 15.66 9.79 -2.01
N TYR A 207 16.23 8.59 -1.86
CA TYR A 207 15.99 7.74 -0.70
C TYR A 207 16.47 8.36 0.61
N ARG A 208 17.66 8.98 0.62
CA ARG A 208 18.20 9.69 1.80
C ARG A 208 17.34 10.89 2.20
N GLU A 209 16.80 11.62 1.24
CA GLU A 209 15.85 12.71 1.53
C GLU A 209 14.55 12.19 2.17
N TYR A 210 14.07 11.05 1.69
CA TYR A 210 12.93 10.36 2.33
C TYR A 210 13.25 9.98 3.78
N LEU A 211 14.42 9.35 4.02
CA LEU A 211 14.83 8.96 5.38
C LEU A 211 14.91 10.14 6.35
N LYS A 212 15.35 11.32 5.88
CA LYS A 212 15.43 12.54 6.71
C LYS A 212 14.07 13.02 7.21
N LYS A 213 12.97 12.65 6.56
CA LYS A 213 11.60 13.01 6.99
C LYS A 213 11.12 12.20 8.20
N GLY A 214 11.92 11.25 8.66
CA GLY A 214 11.60 10.34 9.76
C GLY A 214 10.88 9.08 9.29
N LEU A 215 11.34 7.93 9.77
CA LEU A 215 10.73 6.63 9.49
C LEU A 215 9.69 6.35 10.57
N LEU A 216 8.42 6.49 10.22
CA LEU A 216 7.31 6.09 11.09
C LEU A 216 6.87 4.65 10.81
N ILE A 217 7.15 4.15 9.60
CA ILE A 217 6.88 2.76 9.19
C ILE A 217 8.13 2.24 8.48
N LEU A 218 8.57 1.07 8.91
CA LEU A 218 9.78 0.41 8.44
C LEU A 218 9.42 -0.77 7.55
#